data_be282a221178cd5ceda415bdbf7baeae
#
_entry.id   be282a221178cd5ceda415bdbf7baeae
#
_cell.length_a   1.000
_cell.length_b   1.000
_cell.length_c   1.000
_cell.angle_alpha   90.00
_cell.angle_beta   90.00
_cell.angle_gamma   90.00
#
_symmetry.space_group_name_H-M   'P 1'
#
loop_
_entity.id
_entity.type
_entity.pdbx_description
1 polymer ?
#
loop_
_entity_poly.entity_id
_entity_poly.type
_entity_poly.pdbx_seq_one_letter_code
_entity_poly.pdbx_strand_id
1 'polypeptide(L)'
;MKSLSKNVLITICARIVTLITGLIVQQRILLAYGSSLNGLTSSISQIMSYLVLLEAGLGTASIQALYSPLSQDNWDQASGIITATGVSYKKISAAFFTLLAGASVLLPLAVAGQVEYVTAGMLTLITGASYVISYILGGKYKALLTADRKLYILEELEIFSTILSCLLRVL
;
A
#
# COMPACT_ATOMS: atom_id res chain seq x y z
N MET A 1 -4.39 8.29 27.29
CA MET A 1 -5.24 9.21 26.52
C MET A 1 -4.46 10.08 25.55
N LYS A 2 -3.31 10.69 25.90
CA LYS A 2 -2.51 11.54 24.96
C LYS A 2 -2.04 10.82 23.66
N SER A 3 -1.71 9.53 23.71
CA SER A 3 -1.28 8.74 22.54
C SER A 3 -2.43 8.47 21.56
N LEU A 4 -3.64 8.26 22.04
CA LEU A 4 -4.82 8.00 21.20
C LEU A 4 -5.23 9.24 20.41
N SER A 5 -5.28 10.40 21.06
CA SER A 5 -5.61 11.67 20.39
C SER A 5 -4.53 12.07 19.38
N LYS A 6 -3.24 11.80 19.68
CA LYS A 6 -2.14 12.02 18.74
C LYS A 6 -2.30 11.14 17.50
N ASN A 7 -2.55 9.84 17.65
CA ASN A 7 -2.77 8.93 16.52
C ASN A 7 -3.92 9.41 15.64
N VAL A 8 -5.08 9.72 16.22
CA VAL A 8 -6.26 10.17 15.47
C VAL A 8 -5.96 11.46 14.69
N LEU A 9 -5.34 12.45 15.34
CA LEU A 9 -5.02 13.72 14.69
C LEU A 9 -4.06 13.52 13.50
N ILE A 10 -2.99 12.77 13.69
CA ILE A 10 -1.99 12.52 12.64
C ILE A 10 -2.62 11.74 11.49
N THR A 11 -3.45 10.70 11.77
CA THR A 11 -4.15 9.97 10.72
C THR A 11 -5.08 10.87 9.91
N ILE A 12 -5.83 11.77 10.54
CA ILE A 12 -6.68 12.73 9.83
C ILE A 12 -5.82 13.66 8.95
N CYS A 13 -4.72 14.20 9.48
CA CYS A 13 -3.80 15.02 8.70
C CYS A 13 -3.22 14.25 7.52
N ALA A 14 -2.80 12.98 7.72
CA ALA A 14 -2.30 12.13 6.66
C ALA A 14 -3.33 11.95 5.53
N ARG A 15 -4.60 11.70 5.88
CA ARG A 15 -5.68 11.54 4.88
C ARG A 15 -5.94 12.82 4.11
N ILE A 16 -5.94 13.98 4.77
CA ILE A 16 -6.10 15.28 4.10
C ILE A 16 -4.93 15.53 3.12
N VAL A 17 -3.69 15.32 3.55
CA VAL A 17 -2.51 15.45 2.69
C VAL A 17 -2.60 14.52 1.49
N THR A 18 -2.94 13.25 1.69
CA THR A 18 -3.09 12.26 0.61
C THR A 18 -4.18 12.66 -0.39
N LEU A 19 -5.31 13.19 0.08
CA LEU A 19 -6.39 13.66 -0.79
C LEU A 19 -5.94 14.86 -1.63
N ILE A 20 -5.34 15.87 -1.03
CA ILE A 20 -4.90 17.09 -1.74
C ILE A 20 -3.82 16.73 -2.76
N THR A 21 -2.80 15.98 -2.36
CA THR A 21 -1.71 15.56 -3.26
C THR A 21 -2.21 14.66 -4.38
N GLY A 22 -3.14 13.76 -4.08
CA GLY A 22 -3.77 12.88 -5.06
C GLY A 22 -4.49 13.67 -6.16
N LEU A 23 -5.29 14.69 -5.79
CA LEU A 23 -5.98 15.56 -6.74
C LEU A 23 -5.00 16.33 -7.63
N ILE A 24 -3.94 16.90 -7.04
CA ILE A 24 -2.92 17.65 -7.79
C ILE A 24 -2.21 16.73 -8.79
N VAL A 25 -1.74 15.57 -8.33
CA VAL A 25 -1.02 14.61 -9.19
C VAL A 25 -1.91 14.09 -10.31
N GLN A 26 -3.17 13.74 -10.00
CA GLN A 26 -4.11 13.24 -11.02
C GLN A 26 -4.41 14.29 -12.07
N GLN A 27 -4.58 15.56 -11.68
CA GLN A 27 -4.78 16.66 -12.61
C GLN A 27 -3.55 16.85 -13.52
N ARG A 28 -2.34 16.76 -12.96
CA ARG A 28 -1.10 16.87 -13.76
C ARG A 28 -0.93 15.72 -14.74
N ILE A 29 -1.21 14.50 -14.34
CA ILE A 29 -1.19 13.32 -15.22
C ILE A 29 -2.18 13.49 -16.36
N LEU A 30 -3.39 13.95 -16.07
CA LEU A 30 -4.43 14.15 -17.08
C LEU A 30 -4.02 15.22 -18.12
N LEU A 31 -3.43 16.32 -17.67
CA LEU A 31 -2.98 17.42 -18.55
C LEU A 31 -1.75 17.04 -19.38
N ALA A 32 -0.81 16.27 -18.80
CA ALA A 32 0.46 15.92 -19.46
C ALA A 32 0.31 14.71 -20.41
N TYR A 33 -0.48 13.70 -20.03
CA TYR A 33 -0.54 12.41 -20.72
C TYR A 33 -1.92 12.05 -21.29
N GLY A 34 -2.93 12.87 -21.02
CA GLY A 34 -4.28 12.68 -21.52
C GLY A 34 -5.11 11.65 -20.74
N SER A 35 -6.35 11.47 -21.20
CA SER A 35 -7.35 10.65 -20.50
C SER A 35 -7.04 9.14 -20.56
N SER A 36 -6.43 8.65 -21.65
CA SER A 36 -6.16 7.22 -21.84
C SER A 36 -5.16 6.69 -20.82
N LEU A 37 -4.03 7.38 -20.60
CA LEU A 37 -3.05 7.00 -19.58
C LEU A 37 -3.58 7.19 -18.16
N ASN A 38 -4.36 8.24 -17.93
CA ASN A 38 -5.02 8.43 -16.63
C ASN A 38 -6.04 7.32 -16.35
N GLY A 39 -6.80 6.89 -17.34
CA GLY A 39 -7.73 5.76 -17.24
C GLY A 39 -7.00 4.46 -16.92
N LEU A 40 -5.89 4.17 -17.61
CA LEU A 40 -5.07 2.99 -17.36
C LEU A 40 -4.52 2.97 -15.92
N THR A 41 -3.91 4.07 -15.46
CA THR A 41 -3.36 4.15 -14.10
C THR A 41 -4.45 4.00 -13.03
N SER A 42 -5.63 4.55 -13.25
CA SER A 42 -6.80 4.38 -12.38
C SER A 42 -7.27 2.92 -12.34
N SER A 43 -7.32 2.24 -13.49
CA SER A 43 -7.68 0.82 -13.58
C SER A 43 -6.67 -0.07 -12.86
N ILE A 44 -5.38 0.18 -13.03
CA ILE A 44 -4.32 -0.53 -12.31
C ILE A 44 -4.49 -0.34 -10.79
N SER A 45 -4.68 0.90 -10.34
CA SER A 45 -4.87 1.23 -8.92
C SER A 45 -6.11 0.54 -8.35
N GLN A 46 -7.20 0.45 -9.12
CA GLN A 46 -8.42 -0.24 -8.71
C GLN A 46 -8.19 -1.74 -8.52
N ILE A 47 -7.49 -2.39 -9.47
CA ILE A 47 -7.14 -3.82 -9.35
C ILE A 47 -6.24 -4.05 -8.13
N MET A 48 -5.24 -3.19 -7.93
CA MET A 48 -4.38 -3.28 -6.75
C MET A 48 -5.19 -3.13 -5.45
N SER A 49 -6.18 -2.25 -5.41
CA SER A 49 -7.06 -2.09 -4.25
C SER A 49 -7.87 -3.36 -3.94
N TYR A 50 -8.37 -4.06 -4.95
CA TYR A 50 -9.04 -5.36 -4.75
C TYR A 50 -8.08 -6.43 -4.22
N LEU A 51 -6.84 -6.43 -4.70
CA LEU A 51 -5.83 -7.34 -4.19
C LEU A 51 -5.51 -7.07 -2.71
N VAL A 52 -5.48 -5.80 -2.28
CA VAL A 52 -5.30 -5.41 -0.86
C VAL A 52 -6.40 -5.99 0.04
N LEU A 53 -7.62 -6.14 -0.46
CA LEU A 53 -8.71 -6.75 0.33
C LEU A 53 -8.44 -8.22 0.69
N LEU A 54 -7.66 -8.95 -0.11
CA LEU A 54 -7.27 -10.33 0.21
C LEU A 54 -6.36 -10.40 1.46
N GLU A 55 -5.66 -9.32 1.76
CA GLU A 55 -4.75 -9.23 2.92
C GLU A 55 -5.44 -8.73 4.19
N ALA A 56 -6.56 -8.02 4.07
CA ALA A 56 -7.18 -7.30 5.19
C ALA A 56 -7.46 -8.18 6.43
N GLY A 57 -7.79 -9.47 6.22
CA GLY A 57 -8.00 -10.44 7.29
C GLY A 57 -6.72 -10.81 8.04
N LEU A 58 -5.60 -10.96 7.33
CA LEU A 58 -4.32 -11.33 7.96
C LEU A 58 -3.77 -10.22 8.84
N GLY A 59 -3.82 -8.97 8.36
CA GLY A 59 -3.35 -7.81 9.11
C GLY A 59 -4.09 -7.65 10.44
N THR A 60 -5.40 -7.68 10.41
CA THR A 60 -6.26 -7.60 11.61
C THR A 60 -6.04 -8.77 12.57
N ALA A 61 -5.97 -9.99 12.08
CA ALA A 61 -5.71 -11.17 12.91
C ALA A 61 -4.34 -11.09 13.61
N SER A 62 -3.31 -10.64 12.89
CA SER A 62 -1.97 -10.47 13.44
C SER A 62 -1.92 -9.39 14.52
N ILE A 63 -2.60 -8.26 14.31
CA ILE A 63 -2.70 -7.18 15.31
C ILE A 63 -3.40 -7.69 16.58
N GLN A 64 -4.52 -8.41 16.43
CA GLN A 64 -5.26 -8.97 17.58
C GLN A 64 -4.42 -9.99 18.35
N ALA A 65 -3.70 -10.87 17.64
CA ALA A 65 -2.83 -11.85 18.27
C ALA A 65 -1.67 -11.21 19.06
N LEU A 66 -1.20 -10.03 18.65
CA LEU A 66 -0.10 -9.31 19.31
C LEU A 66 -0.52 -8.56 20.57
N TYR A 67 -1.80 -8.25 20.77
CA TYR A 67 -2.24 -7.46 21.93
C TYR A 67 -1.93 -8.14 23.26
N SER A 68 -2.20 -9.44 23.41
CA SER A 68 -1.97 -10.17 24.65
C SER A 68 -0.49 -10.28 25.00
N PRO A 69 0.41 -10.77 24.12
CA PRO A 69 1.83 -10.83 24.40
C PRO A 69 2.46 -9.47 24.73
N LEU A 70 2.10 -8.43 23.98
CA LEU A 70 2.62 -7.08 24.20
C LEU A 70 2.16 -6.48 25.54
N SER A 71 0.93 -6.79 25.97
CA SER A 71 0.42 -6.33 27.26
C SER A 71 1.05 -7.03 28.47
N GLN A 72 1.65 -8.20 28.25
CA GLN A 72 2.30 -9.03 29.27
C GLN A 72 3.85 -8.96 29.21
N ASP A 73 4.40 -8.08 28.34
CA ASP A 73 5.84 -7.98 28.07
C ASP A 73 6.48 -9.32 27.63
N ASN A 74 5.68 -10.22 27.05
CA ASN A 74 6.14 -11.53 26.56
C ASN A 74 6.69 -11.40 25.12
N TRP A 75 7.93 -10.96 25.01
CA TRP A 75 8.60 -10.71 23.74
C TRP A 75 8.89 -11.98 22.94
N ASP A 76 9.05 -13.12 23.59
CA ASP A 76 9.28 -14.41 22.91
C ASP A 76 8.04 -14.82 22.11
N GLN A 77 6.86 -14.74 22.74
CA GLN A 77 5.60 -15.03 22.06
C GLN A 77 5.29 -13.98 20.98
N ALA A 78 5.52 -12.71 21.24
CA ALA A 78 5.35 -11.65 20.26
C ALA A 78 6.23 -11.86 19.02
N SER A 79 7.50 -12.23 19.21
CA SER A 79 8.46 -12.53 18.15
C SER A 79 8.02 -13.72 17.30
N GLY A 80 7.47 -14.78 17.91
CA GLY A 80 6.88 -15.92 17.22
C GLY A 80 5.73 -15.51 16.30
N ILE A 81 4.81 -14.67 16.79
CA ILE A 81 3.68 -14.16 16.00
C ILE A 81 4.16 -13.29 14.84
N ILE A 82 5.13 -12.39 15.08
CA ILE A 82 5.71 -11.53 14.02
C ILE A 82 6.35 -12.39 12.92
N THR A 83 7.05 -13.46 13.30
CA THR A 83 7.69 -14.38 12.36
C THR A 83 6.64 -15.11 11.52
N ALA A 84 5.61 -15.68 12.16
CA ALA A 84 4.52 -16.35 11.49
C ALA A 84 3.75 -15.40 10.54
N THR A 85 3.49 -14.18 11.00
CA THR A 85 2.90 -13.11 10.18
C THR A 85 3.77 -12.82 8.96
N GLY A 86 5.09 -12.69 9.14
CA GLY A 86 6.02 -12.45 8.03
C GLY A 86 6.03 -13.58 7.00
N VAL A 87 5.93 -14.85 7.42
CA VAL A 87 5.80 -15.99 6.50
C VAL A 87 4.49 -15.92 5.72
N SER A 88 3.40 -15.57 6.37
CA SER A 88 2.08 -15.41 5.73
C SER A 88 2.09 -14.27 4.71
N TYR A 89 2.68 -13.13 5.03
CA TYR A 89 2.87 -12.01 4.09
C TYR A 89 3.70 -12.40 2.87
N LYS A 90 4.75 -13.20 3.04
CA LYS A 90 5.54 -13.72 1.91
C LYS A 90 4.70 -14.60 0.98
N LYS A 91 3.84 -15.47 1.51
CA LYS A 91 2.94 -16.32 0.71
C LYS A 91 1.92 -15.47 -0.06
N ILE A 92 1.31 -14.49 0.59
CA ILE A 92 0.38 -13.55 -0.05
C ILE A 92 1.12 -12.76 -1.14
N SER A 93 2.32 -12.25 -0.86
CA SER A 93 3.12 -11.52 -1.84
C SER A 93 3.46 -12.37 -3.08
N ALA A 94 3.72 -13.66 -2.92
CA ALA A 94 3.93 -14.58 -4.04
C ALA A 94 2.65 -14.75 -4.88
N ALA A 95 1.48 -14.89 -4.24
CA ALA A 95 0.19 -14.93 -4.94
C ALA A 95 -0.09 -13.61 -5.67
N PHE A 96 0.18 -12.47 -5.03
CA PHE A 96 0.09 -11.15 -5.66
C PHE A 96 0.98 -11.02 -6.89
N PHE A 97 2.22 -11.49 -6.79
CA PHE A 97 3.15 -11.44 -7.91
C PHE A 97 2.65 -12.25 -9.11
N THR A 98 2.07 -13.42 -8.86
CA THR A 98 1.47 -14.26 -9.91
C THR A 98 0.28 -13.56 -10.56
N LEU A 99 -0.62 -12.97 -9.77
CA LEU A 99 -1.77 -12.21 -10.28
C LEU A 99 -1.33 -10.96 -11.04
N LEU A 100 -0.29 -10.26 -10.55
CA LEU A 100 0.30 -9.11 -11.23
C LEU A 100 0.89 -9.48 -12.59
N ALA A 101 1.62 -10.60 -12.67
CA ALA A 101 2.15 -11.10 -13.94
C ALA A 101 1.02 -11.38 -14.95
N GLY A 102 -0.07 -12.00 -14.51
CA GLY A 102 -1.27 -12.18 -15.34
C GLY A 102 -1.91 -10.84 -15.76
N ALA A 103 -2.07 -9.92 -14.83
CA ALA A 103 -2.65 -8.60 -15.10
C ALA A 103 -1.78 -7.78 -16.07
N SER A 104 -0.45 -7.88 -16.00
CA SER A 104 0.46 -7.17 -16.90
C SER A 104 0.36 -7.62 -18.37
N VAL A 105 -0.18 -8.81 -18.61
CA VAL A 105 -0.46 -9.33 -19.95
C VAL A 105 -1.90 -9.01 -20.38
N LEU A 106 -2.87 -9.17 -19.48
CA LEU A 106 -4.28 -9.04 -19.78
C LEU A 106 -4.76 -7.58 -19.89
N LEU A 107 -4.27 -6.68 -19.02
CA LEU A 107 -4.69 -5.26 -19.05
C LEU A 107 -4.32 -4.55 -20.35
N PRO A 108 -3.09 -4.71 -20.90
CA PRO A 108 -2.77 -4.13 -22.19
C PRO A 108 -3.71 -4.58 -23.33
N LEU A 109 -4.16 -5.84 -23.29
CA LEU A 109 -5.14 -6.34 -24.26
C LEU A 109 -6.50 -5.65 -24.12
N ALA A 110 -6.93 -5.36 -22.90
CA ALA A 110 -8.20 -4.68 -22.63
C ALA A 110 -8.19 -3.20 -23.02
N VAL A 111 -7.03 -2.54 -23.05
CA VAL A 111 -6.85 -1.13 -23.44
C VAL A 111 -6.22 -0.99 -24.82
N ALA A 112 -6.23 -2.06 -25.61
CA ALA A 112 -5.67 -2.07 -26.97
C ALA A 112 -6.25 -0.93 -27.83
N GLY A 113 -5.36 -0.18 -28.48
CA GLY A 113 -5.71 0.98 -29.32
C GLY A 113 -5.76 2.32 -28.57
N GLN A 114 -5.70 2.34 -27.24
CA GLN A 114 -5.65 3.59 -26.44
C GLN A 114 -4.26 3.89 -25.92
N VAL A 115 -3.50 2.85 -25.55
CA VAL A 115 -2.13 2.94 -25.05
C VAL A 115 -1.31 1.82 -25.70
N GLU A 116 -0.04 2.09 -25.94
CA GLU A 116 0.89 1.08 -26.47
C GLU A 116 1.00 -0.11 -25.50
N TYR A 117 0.95 -1.33 -26.04
CA TYR A 117 0.93 -2.58 -25.30
C TYR A 117 2.08 -2.68 -24.28
N VAL A 118 3.31 -2.37 -24.74
CA VAL A 118 4.52 -2.46 -23.90
C VAL A 118 4.47 -1.45 -22.77
N THR A 119 4.05 -0.22 -23.05
CA THR A 119 3.90 0.85 -22.07
C THR A 119 2.86 0.49 -20.99
N ALA A 120 1.71 -0.04 -21.39
CA ALA A 120 0.67 -0.47 -20.46
C ALA A 120 1.14 -1.63 -19.57
N GLY A 121 1.83 -2.63 -20.14
CA GLY A 121 2.40 -3.76 -19.39
C GLY A 121 3.46 -3.32 -18.40
N MET A 122 4.40 -2.45 -18.80
CA MET A 122 5.44 -1.93 -17.92
C MET A 122 4.87 -1.08 -16.78
N LEU A 123 3.90 -0.22 -17.05
CA LEU A 123 3.23 0.57 -16.00
C LEU A 123 2.54 -0.33 -14.98
N THR A 124 1.87 -1.39 -15.45
CA THR A 124 1.22 -2.37 -14.57
C THR A 124 2.25 -3.08 -13.69
N LEU A 125 3.36 -3.54 -14.26
CA LEU A 125 4.43 -4.21 -13.51
C LEU A 125 5.10 -3.29 -12.49
N ILE A 126 5.47 -2.07 -12.86
CA ILE A 126 6.15 -1.12 -11.98
C ILE A 126 5.24 -0.73 -10.82
N THR A 127 3.97 -0.40 -11.12
CA THR A 127 3.00 -0.03 -10.09
C THR A 127 2.73 -1.20 -9.15
N GLY A 128 2.46 -2.39 -9.68
CA GLY A 128 2.17 -3.56 -8.88
C GLY A 128 3.37 -4.07 -8.07
N ALA A 129 4.59 -3.99 -8.62
CA ALA A 129 5.82 -4.34 -7.90
C ALA A 129 5.99 -3.49 -6.63
N SER A 130 5.62 -2.21 -6.67
CA SER A 130 5.65 -1.33 -5.51
C SER A 130 4.76 -1.85 -4.36
N TYR A 131 3.57 -2.37 -4.67
CA TYR A 131 2.69 -2.99 -3.67
C TYR A 131 3.30 -4.27 -3.09
N VAL A 132 3.82 -5.16 -3.95
CA VAL A 132 4.47 -6.42 -3.50
C VAL A 132 5.63 -6.14 -2.56
N ILE A 133 6.49 -5.20 -2.90
CA ILE A 133 7.63 -4.79 -2.07
C ILE A 133 7.16 -4.25 -0.72
N SER A 134 6.14 -3.39 -0.73
CA SER A 134 5.56 -2.82 0.49
C SER A 134 5.03 -3.91 1.44
N TYR A 135 4.41 -4.96 0.91
CA TYR A 135 3.94 -6.09 1.73
C TYR A 135 5.08 -6.94 2.29
N ILE A 136 6.07 -7.27 1.47
CA ILE A 136 7.21 -8.09 1.91
C ILE A 136 7.99 -7.40 3.02
N LEU A 137 8.25 -6.09 2.85
CA LEU A 137 9.10 -5.33 3.77
C LEU A 137 8.31 -4.74 4.94
N GLY A 138 7.11 -4.23 4.69
CA GLY A 138 6.35 -3.40 5.63
C GLY A 138 5.28 -4.13 6.44
N GLY A 139 4.63 -5.16 5.87
CA GLY A 139 3.40 -5.73 6.43
C GLY A 139 3.49 -6.17 7.88
N LYS A 140 4.50 -6.98 8.24
CA LYS A 140 4.71 -7.45 9.62
C LYS A 140 5.02 -6.32 10.61
N TYR A 141 5.77 -5.31 10.19
CA TYR A 141 6.12 -4.17 11.04
C TYR A 141 4.94 -3.24 11.26
N LYS A 142 4.09 -3.08 10.24
CA LYS A 142 2.83 -2.34 10.35
C LYS A 142 1.91 -2.98 11.39
N ALA A 143 1.77 -4.31 11.38
CA ALA A 143 0.98 -5.02 12.38
C ALA A 143 1.53 -4.81 13.80
N LEU A 144 2.85 -4.90 13.98
CA LEU A 144 3.51 -4.67 15.28
C LEU A 144 3.30 -3.24 15.79
N LEU A 145 3.61 -2.23 14.97
CA LEU A 145 3.48 -0.82 15.37
C LEU A 145 2.02 -0.43 15.66
N THR A 146 1.07 -1.04 14.94
CA THR A 146 -0.36 -0.84 15.21
C THR A 146 -0.76 -1.45 16.54
N ALA A 147 -0.31 -2.67 16.84
CA ALA A 147 -0.59 -3.35 18.11
C ALA A 147 0.04 -2.61 19.31
N ASP A 148 1.25 -2.06 19.13
CA ASP A 148 1.98 -1.26 20.13
C ASP A 148 1.48 0.21 20.23
N ARG A 149 0.37 0.55 19.57
CA ARG A 149 -0.22 1.91 19.57
C ARG A 149 0.71 3.00 19.02
N LYS A 150 1.70 2.63 18.23
CA LYS A 150 2.68 3.53 17.60
C LYS A 150 2.39 3.76 16.10
N LEU A 151 1.13 3.63 15.69
CA LEU A 151 0.70 3.82 14.31
C LEU A 151 1.10 5.20 13.76
N TYR A 152 1.15 6.21 14.61
CA TYR A 152 1.53 7.58 14.21
C TYR A 152 2.91 7.65 13.52
N ILE A 153 3.84 6.75 13.85
CA ILE A 153 5.17 6.70 13.20
C ILE A 153 5.03 6.35 11.71
N LEU A 154 4.16 5.40 11.39
CA LEU A 154 3.90 5.00 10.00
C LEU A 154 3.17 6.10 9.23
N GLU A 155 2.20 6.74 9.86
CA GLU A 155 1.45 7.84 9.26
C GLU A 155 2.35 9.07 9.00
N GLU A 156 3.27 9.40 9.91
CA GLU A 156 4.26 10.46 9.72
C GLU A 156 5.18 10.16 8.52
N LEU A 157 5.65 8.91 8.38
CA LEU A 157 6.44 8.46 7.23
C LEU A 157 5.64 8.48 5.93
N GLU A 158 4.36 8.10 5.97
CA GLU A 158 3.46 8.13 4.81
C GLU A 158 3.24 9.58 4.34
N ILE A 159 3.02 10.53 5.25
CA ILE A 159 2.91 11.96 4.93
C ILE A 159 4.18 12.45 4.22
N PHE A 160 5.35 12.20 4.82
CA PHE A 160 6.62 12.62 4.25
C PHE A 160 6.85 12.03 2.85
N SER A 161 6.64 10.73 2.70
CA SER A 161 6.78 10.04 1.40
C SER A 161 5.79 10.57 0.36
N THR A 162 4.56 10.85 0.76
CA THR A 162 3.51 11.39 -0.14
C THR A 162 3.87 12.79 -0.63
N ILE A 163 4.31 13.67 0.26
CA ILE A 163 4.74 15.03 -0.11
C ILE A 163 5.95 14.97 -1.04
N LEU A 164 6.96 14.16 -0.71
CA LEU A 164 8.16 14.00 -1.52
C LEU A 164 7.82 13.46 -2.92
N SER A 165 6.97 12.43 -2.98
CA SER A 165 6.49 11.85 -4.25
C SER A 165 5.69 12.86 -5.07
N CYS A 166 4.87 13.70 -4.43
CA CYS A 166 4.12 14.76 -5.10
C CYS A 166 5.07 15.79 -5.71
N LEU A 167 6.06 16.26 -4.96
CA LEU A 167 7.08 17.21 -5.46
C LEU A 167 7.82 16.65 -6.68
N LEU A 168 8.25 15.38 -6.61
CA LEU A 168 8.98 14.73 -7.71
C LEU A 168 8.12 14.49 -8.96
N ARG A 169 6.79 14.42 -8.83
CA ARG A 169 5.87 14.22 -9.97
C ARG A 169 5.37 15.53 -10.57
N VAL A 170 5.47 16.63 -9.84
CA VAL A 170 4.99 17.96 -10.29
C VAL A 170 6.12 18.79 -10.91
N LEU A 171 7.39 18.51 -10.54
CA LEU A 171 8.60 19.05 -11.17
C LEU A 171 8.86 18.41 -12.52
#